data_e156d8a5e5ea62a12f7a28b47cebffc0
#
_entry.id   e156d8a5e5ea62a12f7a28b47cebffc0
#
_cell.length_a   1.000
_cell.length_b   1.000
_cell.length_c   1.000
_cell.angle_alpha   90.00
_cell.angle_beta   90.00
_cell.angle_gamma   90.00
#
_symmetry.space_group_name_H-M   'P 1'
#
loop_
_entity.id
_entity.type
_entity.pdbx_description
1 polymer ?
#
loop_
_entity_poly.entity_id
_entity_poly.type
_entity_poly.pdbx_seq_one_letter_code
_entity_poly.pdbx_strand_id
1 'polypeptide(L)'
;MLKVYYARCIKKDSFSEKLEQDKLHSDRIKKIQKLSNIDEKCRSLSAGLLVSYALEKENISIKDIKIEYKENGKPYLKDCKLYYNISHTKNYVAVVVSDREVGIDVETIRERWIKRYQQLGNLANKILSDKEKIIFDLKDTIDDKAAYFTEIWTKKESYVKTTGKGITSELSKIDTSEMDCFFTDRIDYRTFLSICCFENVNILEKINKKELKL
;
A
#
# COMPACT_ATOMS: atom_id res chain seq x y z
N MET A 1 -2.12 -5.69 -17.78
CA MET A 1 -0.92 -6.18 -17.03
C MET A 1 -0.98 -5.68 -15.60
N LEU A 2 -0.68 -6.52 -14.60
CA LEU A 2 -0.58 -6.11 -13.20
C LEU A 2 0.57 -6.85 -12.53
N LYS A 3 1.55 -6.13 -11.97
CA LYS A 3 2.70 -6.69 -11.27
C LYS A 3 2.85 -6.05 -9.90
N VAL A 4 3.16 -6.87 -8.90
CA VAL A 4 3.28 -6.47 -7.49
C VAL A 4 4.65 -6.84 -6.96
N TYR A 5 5.27 -5.87 -6.34
CA TYR A 5 6.56 -6.03 -5.67
C TYR A 5 6.43 -5.58 -4.23
N TYR A 6 7.04 -6.30 -3.31
CA TYR A 6 7.16 -5.88 -1.93
C TYR A 6 8.53 -6.24 -1.37
N ALA A 7 8.91 -5.53 -0.32
CA ALA A 7 10.19 -5.75 0.35
C ALA A 7 10.10 -5.34 1.82
N ARG A 8 11.01 -5.85 2.63
CA ARG A 8 11.27 -5.28 3.96
C ARG A 8 11.91 -3.92 3.82
N CYS A 9 11.52 -2.97 4.67
CA CYS A 9 12.16 -1.66 4.72
C CYS A 9 13.63 -1.78 5.10
N ILE A 10 14.47 -0.98 4.46
CA ILE A 10 15.89 -0.85 4.74
C ILE A 10 16.10 -0.47 6.21
N LYS A 11 17.08 -1.10 6.85
CA LYS A 11 17.47 -0.79 8.21
C LYS A 11 18.36 0.46 8.26
N LYS A 12 18.40 1.11 9.42
CA LYS A 12 19.20 2.33 9.65
C LYS A 12 20.67 2.16 9.29
N ASP A 13 21.24 1.01 9.64
CA ASP A 13 22.66 0.72 9.45
C ASP A 13 23.06 0.63 7.96
N SER A 14 22.10 0.29 7.09
CA SER A 14 22.32 0.22 5.63
C SER A 14 21.85 1.47 4.89
N PHE A 15 21.37 2.51 5.60
CA PHE A 15 20.74 3.65 4.96
C PHE A 15 21.69 4.43 4.05
N SER A 16 22.89 4.79 4.54
CA SER A 16 23.87 5.59 3.78
C SER A 16 24.35 4.87 2.53
N GLU A 17 24.73 3.60 2.66
CA GLU A 17 25.16 2.76 1.54
C GLU A 17 24.09 2.68 0.44
N LYS A 18 22.84 2.46 0.83
CA LYS A 18 21.72 2.33 -0.12
C LYS A 18 21.31 3.66 -0.73
N LEU A 19 21.49 4.78 -0.02
CA LEU A 19 21.20 6.12 -0.54
C LEU A 19 22.18 6.54 -1.64
N GLU A 20 23.45 6.12 -1.57
CA GLU A 20 24.49 6.40 -2.55
C GLU A 20 24.27 5.67 -3.87
N GLN A 21 23.41 4.65 -3.90
CA GLN A 21 23.03 4.00 -5.14
C GLN A 21 22.25 4.98 -6.02
N ASP A 22 22.82 5.34 -7.17
CA ASP A 22 22.21 6.26 -8.15
C ASP A 22 20.98 5.66 -8.86
N LYS A 23 19.99 5.24 -8.07
CA LYS A 23 18.77 4.54 -8.50
C LYS A 23 17.48 5.25 -8.11
N LEU A 24 17.56 6.50 -7.68
CA LEU A 24 16.40 7.25 -7.19
C LEU A 24 16.05 8.41 -8.11
N HIS A 25 14.75 8.67 -8.24
CA HIS A 25 14.28 9.91 -8.84
C HIS A 25 14.67 11.11 -7.97
N SER A 26 15.04 12.22 -8.58
CA SER A 26 15.51 13.43 -7.88
C SER A 26 14.53 13.95 -6.84
N ASP A 27 13.23 13.90 -7.10
CA ASP A 27 12.22 14.34 -6.13
C ASP A 27 12.14 13.43 -4.90
N ARG A 28 12.43 12.14 -5.06
CA ARG A 28 12.52 11.22 -3.93
C ARG A 28 13.72 11.58 -3.03
N ILE A 29 14.85 11.91 -3.62
CA ILE A 29 16.03 12.36 -2.87
C ILE A 29 15.71 13.61 -2.08
N LYS A 30 15.11 14.64 -2.72
CA LYS A 30 14.67 15.87 -2.06
C LYS A 30 13.69 15.60 -0.91
N LYS A 31 12.75 14.66 -1.09
CA LYS A 31 11.82 14.26 -0.04
C LYS A 31 12.54 13.63 1.16
N ILE A 32 13.47 12.71 0.91
CA ILE A 32 14.26 12.04 1.97
C ILE A 32 15.07 13.07 2.77
N GLN A 33 15.70 14.05 2.09
CA GLN A 33 16.50 15.10 2.73
C GLN A 33 15.67 15.96 3.69
N LYS A 34 14.40 16.21 3.40
CA LYS A 34 13.48 17.01 4.24
C LYS A 34 12.96 16.28 5.48
N LEU A 35 13.07 14.95 5.53
CA LEU A 35 12.64 14.17 6.68
C LEU A 35 13.67 14.28 7.81
N SER A 36 13.20 14.42 9.05
CA SER A 36 14.07 14.43 10.25
C SER A 36 14.25 13.02 10.85
N ASN A 37 13.19 12.23 10.81
CA ASN A 37 13.18 10.89 11.42
C ASN A 37 13.84 9.86 10.51
N ILE A 38 14.84 9.13 11.04
CA ILE A 38 15.61 8.14 10.26
C ILE A 38 14.73 6.96 9.81
N ASP A 39 13.74 6.53 10.60
CA ASP A 39 12.83 5.45 10.19
C ASP A 39 11.95 5.88 9.01
N GLU A 40 11.54 7.15 8.95
CA GLU A 40 10.83 7.71 7.81
C GLU A 40 11.73 7.85 6.58
N LYS A 41 13.00 8.24 6.77
CA LYS A 41 14.00 8.24 5.70
C LYS A 41 14.18 6.84 5.13
N CYS A 42 14.34 5.81 5.97
CA CYS A 42 14.47 4.42 5.54
C CYS A 42 13.25 3.94 4.75
N ARG A 43 12.04 4.23 5.22
CA ARG A 43 10.80 3.89 4.49
C ARG A 43 10.72 4.60 3.14
N SER A 44 11.05 5.91 3.11
CA SER A 44 11.03 6.69 1.87
C SER A 44 12.08 6.21 0.86
N LEU A 45 13.27 5.84 1.33
CA LEU A 45 14.33 5.25 0.51
C LEU A 45 13.88 3.88 -0.04
N SER A 46 13.38 3.00 0.81
CA SER A 46 12.87 1.68 0.40
C SER A 46 11.79 1.80 -0.67
N ALA A 47 10.85 2.73 -0.49
CA ALA A 47 9.80 3.00 -1.48
C ALA A 47 10.38 3.50 -2.81
N GLY A 48 11.37 4.37 -2.78
CA GLY A 48 12.05 4.88 -3.99
C GLY A 48 12.75 3.77 -4.76
N LEU A 49 13.56 2.96 -4.08
CA LEU A 49 14.29 1.84 -4.70
C LEU A 49 13.33 0.79 -5.28
N LEU A 50 12.24 0.49 -4.56
CA LEU A 50 11.25 -0.48 -5.04
C LEU A 50 10.51 0.03 -6.28
N VAL A 51 10.17 1.33 -6.34
CA VAL A 51 9.59 1.95 -7.55
C VAL A 51 10.56 1.87 -8.71
N SER A 52 11.82 2.26 -8.51
CA SER A 52 12.85 2.19 -9.55
C SER A 52 12.97 0.78 -10.11
N TYR A 53 13.07 -0.22 -9.23
CA TYR A 53 13.09 -1.62 -9.64
C TYR A 53 11.84 -2.02 -10.44
N ALA A 54 10.66 -1.64 -9.96
CA ALA A 54 9.39 -1.98 -10.62
C ALA A 54 9.29 -1.37 -12.02
N LEU A 55 9.72 -0.11 -12.20
CA LEU A 55 9.73 0.58 -13.49
C LEU A 55 10.79 0.03 -14.44
N GLU A 56 11.99 -0.30 -13.93
CA GLU A 56 13.05 -0.96 -14.73
C GLU A 56 12.57 -2.29 -15.32
N LYS A 57 11.73 -3.04 -14.60
CA LYS A 57 11.12 -4.29 -15.12
C LYS A 57 10.11 -4.06 -16.25
N GLU A 58 9.69 -2.83 -16.44
CA GLU A 58 8.85 -2.37 -17.57
C GLU A 58 9.66 -1.57 -18.61
N ASN A 59 11.01 -1.66 -18.56
CA ASN A 59 11.94 -0.93 -19.42
C ASN A 59 11.80 0.60 -19.31
N ILE A 60 11.42 1.10 -18.16
CA ILE A 60 11.31 2.53 -17.87
C ILE A 60 12.43 2.93 -16.90
N SER A 61 13.30 3.84 -17.33
CA SER A 61 14.32 4.42 -16.47
C SER A 61 13.70 5.45 -15.53
N ILE A 62 13.93 5.30 -14.24
CA ILE A 62 13.44 6.24 -13.22
C ILE A 62 14.06 7.64 -13.37
N LYS A 63 15.21 7.76 -14.03
CA LYS A 63 15.90 9.03 -14.26
C LYS A 63 15.30 9.84 -15.40
N ASP A 64 14.77 9.13 -16.41
CA ASP A 64 14.29 9.72 -17.63
C ASP A 64 12.79 10.04 -17.59
N ILE A 65 12.06 9.46 -16.61
CA ILE A 65 10.62 9.65 -16.48
C ILE A 65 10.30 10.88 -15.62
N LYS A 66 9.36 11.68 -16.06
CA LYS A 66 8.83 12.80 -15.28
C LYS A 66 7.69 12.31 -14.38
N ILE A 67 7.84 12.50 -13.07
CA ILE A 67 6.78 12.22 -12.10
C ILE A 67 6.02 13.51 -11.83
N GLU A 68 4.72 13.48 -12.01
CA GLU A 68 3.81 14.56 -11.64
C GLU A 68 2.83 14.08 -10.57
N TYR A 69 2.10 15.01 -9.96
CA TYR A 69 1.18 14.70 -8.86
C TYR A 69 -0.22 15.19 -9.22
N LYS A 70 -1.23 14.34 -9.03
CA LYS A 70 -2.64 14.74 -9.12
C LYS A 70 -2.95 15.71 -7.95
N GLU A 71 -4.08 16.41 -8.00
CA GLU A 71 -4.53 17.35 -6.95
C GLU A 71 -4.57 16.70 -5.55
N ASN A 72 -4.91 15.43 -5.47
CA ASN A 72 -4.93 14.63 -4.23
C ASN A 72 -3.54 14.11 -3.79
N GLY A 73 -2.45 14.51 -4.48
CA GLY A 73 -1.09 14.09 -4.17
C GLY A 73 -0.70 12.70 -4.69
N LYS A 74 -1.57 11.97 -5.43
CA LYS A 74 -1.21 10.69 -6.05
C LYS A 74 -0.18 10.93 -7.16
N PRO A 75 1.02 10.30 -7.09
CA PRO A 75 2.01 10.43 -8.16
C PRO A 75 1.57 9.66 -9.41
N TYR A 76 1.92 10.20 -10.57
CA TYR A 76 1.76 9.52 -11.86
C TYR A 76 2.95 9.80 -12.78
N LEU A 77 3.14 8.94 -13.78
CA LEU A 77 4.20 9.06 -14.76
C LEU A 77 3.67 9.88 -15.95
N LYS A 78 4.29 11.03 -16.21
CA LYS A 78 3.89 11.90 -17.31
C LYS A 78 4.21 11.22 -18.65
N ASP A 79 3.31 11.38 -19.61
CA ASP A 79 3.44 10.85 -20.97
C ASP A 79 3.70 9.32 -21.04
N CYS A 80 3.27 8.58 -20.00
CA CYS A 80 3.41 7.14 -19.87
C CYS A 80 2.04 6.49 -19.63
N LYS A 81 1.78 5.37 -20.32
CA LYS A 81 0.54 4.59 -20.14
C LYS A 81 0.58 3.64 -18.94
N LEU A 82 1.65 3.68 -18.16
CA LEU A 82 1.80 2.85 -16.98
C LEU A 82 1.36 3.61 -15.73
N TYR A 83 0.58 2.96 -14.92
CA TYR A 83 0.17 3.42 -13.59
C TYR A 83 0.98 2.71 -12.52
N TYR A 84 1.25 3.39 -11.43
CA TYR A 84 1.83 2.77 -10.25
C TYR A 84 1.23 3.33 -8.98
N ASN A 85 1.30 2.53 -7.92
CA ASN A 85 0.91 2.99 -6.60
C ASN A 85 1.82 2.37 -5.54
N ILE A 86 1.95 3.05 -4.39
CA ILE A 86 2.88 2.69 -3.33
C ILE A 86 2.14 2.66 -2.00
N SER A 87 2.48 1.69 -1.16
CA SER A 87 2.14 1.71 0.26
C SER A 87 3.31 1.22 1.10
N HIS A 88 3.31 1.58 2.37
CA HIS A 88 4.32 1.11 3.32
C HIS A 88 3.79 1.05 4.75
N THR A 89 4.26 0.08 5.50
CA THR A 89 4.14 0.00 6.95
C THR A 89 5.46 0.38 7.63
N LYS A 90 5.57 0.10 8.93
CA LYS A 90 6.85 0.21 9.63
C LYS A 90 7.93 -0.69 9.04
N ASN A 91 7.56 -1.90 8.60
CA ASN A 91 8.49 -2.97 8.23
C ASN A 91 8.50 -3.30 6.75
N TYR A 92 7.46 -2.94 6.01
CA TYR A 92 7.29 -3.32 4.61
C TYR A 92 6.98 -2.14 3.72
N VAL A 93 7.44 -2.22 2.50
CA VAL A 93 7.04 -1.38 1.39
C VAL A 93 6.47 -2.26 0.28
N ALA A 94 5.44 -1.76 -0.41
CA ALA A 94 4.83 -2.44 -1.54
C ALA A 94 4.58 -1.46 -2.68
N VAL A 95 4.75 -1.93 -3.90
CA VAL A 95 4.51 -1.21 -5.15
C VAL A 95 3.71 -2.09 -6.08
N VAL A 96 2.71 -1.52 -6.72
CA VAL A 96 2.00 -2.13 -7.84
C VAL A 96 2.24 -1.29 -9.09
N VAL A 97 2.45 -1.95 -10.22
CA VAL A 97 2.47 -1.35 -11.56
C VAL A 97 1.43 -2.02 -12.45
N SER A 98 0.73 -1.23 -13.26
CA SER A 98 -0.37 -1.69 -14.09
C SER A 98 -0.52 -0.81 -15.34
N ASP A 99 -1.13 -1.35 -16.40
CA ASP A 99 -1.60 -0.60 -17.55
C ASP A 99 -2.94 0.14 -17.33
N ARG A 100 -3.44 0.11 -16.08
CA ARG A 100 -4.73 0.70 -15.66
C ARG A 100 -4.63 1.33 -14.28
N GLU A 101 -5.59 2.19 -13.95
CA GLU A 101 -5.69 2.78 -12.60
C GLU A 101 -5.73 1.67 -11.53
N VAL A 102 -4.83 1.79 -10.57
CA VAL A 102 -4.61 0.78 -9.54
C VAL A 102 -4.25 1.46 -8.21
N GLY A 103 -4.62 0.82 -7.12
CA GLY A 103 -4.21 1.20 -5.78
C GLY A 103 -3.70 -0.01 -5.00
N ILE A 104 -2.74 0.21 -4.14
CA ILE A 104 -2.20 -0.80 -3.23
C ILE A 104 -2.17 -0.26 -1.81
N ASP A 105 -2.50 -1.12 -0.86
CA ASP A 105 -2.24 -0.83 0.54
C ASP A 105 -1.60 -2.01 1.25
N VAL A 106 -0.76 -1.71 2.24
CA VAL A 106 -0.12 -2.69 3.12
C VAL A 106 -0.20 -2.21 4.55
N GLU A 107 -0.77 -3.05 5.43
CA GLU A 107 -0.93 -2.71 6.84
C GLU A 107 -0.60 -3.91 7.75
N THR A 108 0.04 -3.60 8.87
CA THR A 108 0.35 -4.58 9.92
C THR A 108 -0.63 -4.41 11.07
N ILE A 109 -1.16 -5.50 11.61
CA ILE A 109 -2.03 -5.50 12.79
C ILE A 109 -1.34 -4.72 13.91
N ARG A 110 -1.98 -3.64 14.36
CA ARG A 110 -1.40 -2.75 15.37
C ARG A 110 -1.62 -3.32 16.77
N GLU A 111 -0.56 -3.54 17.52
CA GLU A 111 -0.64 -4.07 18.89
C GLU A 111 -1.56 -3.26 19.80
N ARG A 112 -1.65 -1.94 19.58
CA ARG A 112 -2.57 -1.09 20.35
C ARG A 112 -4.03 -1.48 20.20
N TRP A 113 -4.43 -2.08 19.07
CA TRP A 113 -5.80 -2.53 18.85
C TRP A 113 -6.12 -3.77 19.64
N ILE A 114 -5.13 -4.65 19.81
CA ILE A 114 -5.24 -5.85 20.65
C ILE A 114 -5.29 -5.44 22.12
N LYS A 115 -4.42 -4.51 22.54
CA LYS A 115 -4.34 -4.03 23.92
C LYS A 115 -5.51 -3.13 24.36
N ARG A 116 -6.18 -2.49 23.40
CA ARG A 116 -7.25 -1.49 23.66
C ARG A 116 -8.49 -1.80 22.84
N TYR A 117 -9.21 -2.84 23.25
CA TYR A 117 -10.41 -3.33 22.56
C TYR A 117 -11.44 -2.22 22.22
N GLN A 118 -11.74 -1.32 23.17
CA GLN A 118 -12.68 -0.23 22.95
C GLN A 118 -12.27 0.69 21.79
N GLN A 119 -10.96 0.93 21.62
CA GLN A 119 -10.49 1.76 20.49
C GLN A 119 -10.68 1.06 19.16
N LEU A 120 -10.46 -0.24 19.07
CA LEU A 120 -10.72 -1.01 17.86
C LEU A 120 -12.23 -1.00 17.52
N GLY A 121 -13.11 -1.22 18.50
CA GLY A 121 -14.57 -1.16 18.32
C GLY A 121 -15.04 0.21 17.81
N ASN A 122 -14.52 1.30 18.38
CA ASN A 122 -14.83 2.66 17.93
C ASN A 122 -14.36 2.93 16.48
N LEU A 123 -13.19 2.39 16.10
CA LEU A 123 -12.71 2.47 14.72
C LEU A 123 -13.57 1.62 13.78
N ALA A 124 -13.92 0.41 14.18
CA ALA A 124 -14.80 -0.47 13.41
C ALA A 124 -16.13 0.20 13.09
N ASN A 125 -16.76 0.84 14.08
CA ASN A 125 -18.02 1.59 13.90
C ASN A 125 -17.92 2.77 12.91
N LYS A 126 -16.74 3.35 12.73
CA LYS A 126 -16.52 4.47 11.80
C LYS A 126 -16.14 4.03 10.39
N ILE A 127 -15.53 2.86 10.26
CA ILE A 127 -14.85 2.43 9.04
C ILE A 127 -15.59 1.31 8.33
N LEU A 128 -16.12 0.35 9.09
CA LEU A 128 -16.79 -0.83 8.51
C LEU A 128 -18.18 -0.47 8.01
N SER A 129 -18.62 -1.07 6.89
CA SER A 129 -20.01 -1.07 6.48
C SER A 129 -20.85 -1.90 7.46
N ASP A 130 -22.18 -1.82 7.37
CA ASP A 130 -23.06 -2.61 8.23
C ASP A 130 -22.81 -4.12 8.10
N LYS A 131 -22.60 -4.61 6.87
CA LYS A 131 -22.30 -6.04 6.61
C LYS A 131 -20.96 -6.45 7.18
N GLU A 132 -19.92 -5.64 6.95
CA GLU A 132 -18.59 -5.87 7.49
C GLU A 132 -18.59 -5.82 9.03
N LYS A 133 -19.41 -4.94 9.61
CA LYS A 133 -19.55 -4.83 11.07
C LYS A 133 -20.18 -6.09 11.68
N ILE A 134 -21.19 -6.66 11.05
CA ILE A 134 -21.78 -7.94 11.48
C ILE A 134 -20.70 -9.02 11.53
N ILE A 135 -19.90 -9.15 10.48
CA ILE A 135 -18.82 -10.15 10.43
C ILE A 135 -17.74 -9.88 11.49
N PHE A 136 -17.39 -8.61 11.71
CA PHE A 136 -16.45 -8.21 12.75
C PHE A 136 -16.96 -8.60 14.16
N ASP A 137 -18.22 -8.39 14.44
CA ASP A 137 -18.81 -8.69 15.74
C ASP A 137 -18.88 -10.19 16.02
N LEU A 138 -19.04 -11.02 14.98
CA LEU A 138 -19.03 -12.47 15.05
C LEU A 138 -17.63 -13.09 15.26
N LYS A 139 -16.54 -12.31 15.19
CA LYS A 139 -15.19 -12.84 15.47
C LYS A 139 -15.03 -13.14 16.96
N ASP A 140 -14.50 -14.32 17.27
CA ASP A 140 -14.42 -14.83 18.64
C ASP A 140 -13.37 -14.12 19.49
N THR A 141 -12.19 -13.87 18.92
CA THR A 141 -11.06 -13.28 19.65
C THR A 141 -10.76 -11.84 19.24
N ILE A 142 -10.08 -11.11 20.10
CA ILE A 142 -9.61 -9.76 19.78
C ILE A 142 -8.56 -9.78 18.64
N ASP A 143 -7.76 -10.84 18.54
CA ASP A 143 -6.78 -11.01 17.49
C ASP A 143 -7.49 -11.23 16.14
N ASP A 144 -8.56 -12.03 16.09
CA ASP A 144 -9.37 -12.23 14.89
C ASP A 144 -10.09 -10.95 14.47
N LYS A 145 -10.62 -10.20 15.45
CA LYS A 145 -11.22 -8.87 15.19
C LYS A 145 -10.20 -7.90 14.61
N ALA A 146 -9.00 -7.84 15.18
CA ALA A 146 -7.94 -6.98 14.71
C ALA A 146 -7.42 -7.39 13.32
N ALA A 147 -7.31 -8.68 13.06
CA ALA A 147 -6.94 -9.22 11.75
C ALA A 147 -7.98 -8.86 10.70
N TYR A 148 -9.25 -9.15 10.95
CA TYR A 148 -10.35 -8.83 10.05
C TYR A 148 -10.44 -7.32 9.78
N PHE A 149 -10.40 -6.50 10.83
CA PHE A 149 -10.39 -5.05 10.67
C PHE A 149 -9.23 -4.57 9.80
N THR A 150 -8.00 -5.10 10.01
CA THR A 150 -6.83 -4.73 9.22
C THR A 150 -7.00 -5.11 7.76
N GLU A 151 -7.57 -6.28 7.48
CA GLU A 151 -7.87 -6.74 6.13
C GLU A 151 -8.84 -5.78 5.42
N ILE A 152 -9.98 -5.47 6.07
CA ILE A 152 -10.97 -4.54 5.48
C ILE A 152 -10.39 -3.14 5.32
N TRP A 153 -9.61 -2.67 6.30
CA TRP A 153 -8.92 -1.39 6.21
C TRP A 153 -8.01 -1.31 4.97
N THR A 154 -7.17 -2.32 4.73
CA THR A 154 -6.27 -2.34 3.56
C THR A 154 -7.04 -2.39 2.24
N LYS A 155 -8.18 -3.11 2.18
CA LYS A 155 -9.07 -3.10 1.00
C LYS A 155 -9.59 -1.69 0.73
N LYS A 156 -10.17 -1.01 1.74
CA LYS A 156 -10.72 0.34 1.60
C LYS A 156 -9.65 1.36 1.22
N GLU A 157 -8.47 1.31 1.85
CA GLU A 157 -7.35 2.17 1.51
C GLU A 157 -6.86 1.95 0.06
N SER A 158 -6.77 0.69 -0.39
CA SER A 158 -6.40 0.40 -1.78
C SER A 158 -7.44 0.96 -2.77
N TYR A 159 -8.74 0.86 -2.45
CA TYR A 159 -9.83 1.46 -3.22
C TYR A 159 -9.72 2.99 -3.31
N VAL A 160 -9.52 3.65 -2.16
CA VAL A 160 -9.34 5.10 -2.09
C VAL A 160 -8.13 5.55 -2.91
N LYS A 161 -7.04 4.80 -2.85
CA LYS A 161 -5.84 5.05 -3.66
C LYS A 161 -6.07 4.83 -5.16
N THR A 162 -6.93 3.88 -5.52
CA THR A 162 -7.32 3.67 -6.94
C THR A 162 -8.13 4.84 -7.44
N THR A 163 -9.22 5.19 -6.74
CA THR A 163 -10.13 6.27 -7.14
C THR A 163 -9.51 7.66 -7.02
N GLY A 164 -8.50 7.80 -6.17
CA GLY A 164 -7.87 9.08 -5.90
C GLY A 164 -8.73 10.05 -5.10
N LYS A 165 -9.83 9.60 -4.49
CA LYS A 165 -10.76 10.48 -3.73
C LYS A 165 -10.21 10.93 -2.36
N GLY A 166 -9.06 10.40 -1.93
CA GLY A 166 -8.51 10.65 -0.59
C GLY A 166 -9.29 9.90 0.50
N ILE A 167 -8.75 9.91 1.73
CA ILE A 167 -9.44 9.36 2.90
C ILE A 167 -10.58 10.33 3.25
N THR A 168 -11.80 9.94 2.93
CA THR A 168 -13.00 10.68 3.30
C THR A 168 -13.63 10.08 4.55
N SER A 169 -14.52 10.84 5.22
CA SER A 169 -15.34 10.34 6.33
C SER A 169 -16.36 9.25 5.92
N GLU A 170 -16.34 8.83 4.66
CA GLU A 170 -17.34 7.94 4.06
C GLU A 170 -16.85 6.50 3.84
N LEU A 171 -15.76 6.08 4.50
CA LEU A 171 -15.25 4.72 4.34
C LEU A 171 -16.27 3.63 4.70
N SER A 172 -17.16 3.90 5.63
CA SER A 172 -18.27 2.99 6.00
C SER A 172 -19.30 2.78 4.87
N LYS A 173 -19.37 3.70 3.91
CA LYS A 173 -20.26 3.54 2.74
C LYS A 173 -19.68 2.61 1.67
N ILE A 174 -18.40 2.26 1.77
CA ILE A 174 -17.72 1.33 0.86
C ILE A 174 -17.86 -0.07 1.46
N ASP A 175 -18.70 -0.91 0.87
CA ASP A 175 -18.82 -2.31 1.27
C ASP A 175 -17.89 -3.18 0.42
N THR A 176 -16.78 -3.62 1.01
CA THR A 176 -15.78 -4.41 0.28
C THR A 176 -16.22 -5.86 0.06
N SER A 177 -17.26 -6.33 0.75
CA SER A 177 -17.78 -7.70 0.61
C SER A 177 -18.57 -7.91 -0.68
N GLU A 178 -19.04 -6.83 -1.31
CA GLU A 178 -19.83 -6.87 -2.55
C GLU A 178 -19.04 -6.46 -3.80
N MET A 179 -17.72 -6.26 -3.65
CA MET A 179 -16.88 -5.73 -4.73
C MET A 179 -15.83 -6.76 -5.18
N ASP A 180 -15.85 -7.11 -6.46
CA ASP A 180 -14.90 -8.06 -7.07
C ASP A 180 -13.59 -7.40 -7.57
N CYS A 181 -13.31 -6.18 -7.11
CA CYS A 181 -12.15 -5.42 -7.57
C CYS A 181 -10.91 -5.57 -6.66
N PHE A 182 -10.96 -6.45 -5.67
CA PHE A 182 -9.89 -6.62 -4.69
C PHE A 182 -9.13 -7.93 -4.84
N PHE A 183 -7.83 -7.83 -4.72
CA PHE A 183 -6.97 -8.95 -4.35
C PHE A 183 -6.38 -8.66 -2.97
N THR A 184 -6.50 -9.61 -2.04
CA THR A 184 -5.93 -9.47 -0.69
C THR A 184 -5.17 -10.73 -0.32
N ASP A 185 -3.98 -10.55 0.24
CA ASP A 185 -3.15 -11.63 0.71
C ASP A 185 -2.33 -11.18 1.94
N ARG A 186 -1.73 -12.15 2.64
CA ARG A 186 -0.82 -11.88 3.74
C ARG A 186 0.63 -11.94 3.28
N ILE A 187 1.42 -10.94 3.67
CA ILE A 187 2.87 -10.96 3.52
C ILE A 187 3.50 -11.82 4.63
N ASP A 188 2.96 -11.68 5.83
CA ASP A 188 3.28 -12.50 7.00
C ASP A 188 2.03 -12.71 7.86
N TYR A 189 2.16 -13.38 9.01
CA TYR A 189 1.03 -13.69 9.88
C TYR A 189 0.26 -12.46 10.42
N ARG A 190 0.86 -11.26 10.36
CA ARG A 190 0.26 -10.01 10.85
C ARG A 190 0.10 -8.91 9.82
N THR A 191 0.60 -9.08 8.59
CA THR A 191 0.64 -8.02 7.59
C THR A 191 -0.18 -8.39 6.37
N PHE A 192 -1.17 -7.56 6.08
CA PHE A 192 -2.05 -7.68 4.91
C PHE A 192 -1.59 -6.74 3.81
N LEU A 193 -1.75 -7.20 2.59
CA LEU A 193 -1.55 -6.44 1.36
C LEU A 193 -2.82 -6.55 0.54
N SER A 194 -3.41 -5.43 0.17
CA SER A 194 -4.58 -5.38 -0.70
C SER A 194 -4.31 -4.52 -1.93
N ILE A 195 -4.85 -4.96 -3.06
CA ILE A 195 -4.82 -4.25 -4.33
C ILE A 195 -6.25 -4.06 -4.78
N CYS A 196 -6.55 -2.87 -5.28
CA CYS A 196 -7.81 -2.59 -5.95
C CYS A 196 -7.55 -2.22 -7.41
N CYS A 197 -8.28 -2.88 -8.33
CA CYS A 197 -8.30 -2.58 -9.75
C CYS A 197 -9.70 -2.88 -10.29
N PHE A 198 -10.35 -1.91 -10.94
CA PHE A 198 -11.76 -2.02 -11.34
C PHE A 198 -12.03 -2.90 -12.55
N GLU A 199 -11.01 -3.49 -13.14
CA GLU A 199 -11.20 -4.32 -14.32
C GLU A 199 -10.74 -5.76 -14.11
N ASN A 200 -11.66 -6.67 -14.41
CA ASN A 200 -11.51 -8.12 -14.56
C ASN A 200 -10.88 -8.89 -13.39
N VAL A 201 -11.72 -9.55 -12.63
CA VAL A 201 -11.39 -10.53 -11.57
C VAL A 201 -10.33 -11.54 -12.02
N ASN A 202 -10.37 -11.98 -13.27
CA ASN A 202 -9.40 -12.92 -13.85
C ASN A 202 -7.95 -12.42 -13.87
N ILE A 203 -7.72 -11.10 -13.80
CA ILE A 203 -6.37 -10.52 -13.71
C ILE A 203 -5.88 -10.58 -12.27
N LEU A 204 -6.79 -10.39 -11.31
CA LEU A 204 -6.45 -10.40 -9.89
C LEU A 204 -6.07 -11.80 -9.40
N GLU A 205 -6.65 -12.86 -9.95
CA GLU A 205 -6.29 -14.26 -9.65
C GLU A 205 -4.87 -14.64 -10.12
N LYS A 206 -4.31 -13.92 -11.11
CA LYS A 206 -3.00 -14.19 -11.71
C LYS A 206 -1.91 -13.23 -11.23
N ILE A 207 -2.09 -12.56 -10.09
CA ILE A 207 -1.10 -11.63 -9.58
C ILE A 207 0.19 -12.34 -9.18
N ASN A 208 1.27 -12.00 -9.87
CA ASN A 208 2.61 -12.46 -9.52
C ASN A 208 3.22 -11.51 -8.49
N LYS A 209 3.20 -11.93 -7.22
CA LYS A 209 3.87 -11.21 -6.13
C LYS A 209 5.34 -11.63 -6.08
N LYS A 210 6.22 -10.64 -5.93
CA LYS A 210 7.64 -10.89 -5.72
C LYS A 210 8.16 -10.14 -4.50
N GLU A 211 8.66 -10.88 -3.53
CA GLU A 211 9.45 -10.31 -2.43
C GLU A 211 10.88 -10.04 -2.92
N LEU A 212 11.38 -8.86 -2.60
CA LEU A 212 12.72 -8.41 -2.97
C LEU A 212 13.55 -8.13 -1.71
N LYS A 213 14.86 -8.31 -1.85
CA LYS A 213 15.85 -7.79 -0.89
C LYS A 213 16.35 -6.46 -1.43
N LEU A 214 16.10 -5.38 -0.71
CA LEU A 214 16.58 -4.04 -1.02
C LEU A 214 17.99 -3.79 -0.49
#